data_05fc8860c9ba829671bd372afd2dee81
#
_entry.id   05fc8860c9ba829671bd372afd2dee81
#
_cell.length_a   1.000
_cell.length_b   1.000
_cell.length_c   1.000
_cell.angle_alpha   90.00
_cell.angle_beta   90.00
_cell.angle_gamma   90.00
#
_symmetry.space_group_name_H-M   'P 1'
#
loop_
_entity.id
_entity.type
_entity.pdbx_description
1 polymer ?
#
loop_
_entity_poly.entity_id
_entity_poly.type
_entity_poly.pdbx_seq_one_letter_code
_entity_poly.pdbx_strand_id
1 'polypeptide(L)'
;AMAASPLLPVQSAFSQHLLSVTKKTSSANLFAPRYWPTWIGFGVMWIVARLPYSLEMAIGSLLGKLMRLSRRRRFICGVNLELAFPELSENEREHLSGKVFASVGKGFIETALTWFGSDRKICSIVEIKGLEHLRAAHATGQGIMLLGSHFVPIEICGRRLGLEYPFDTTYKPTHNAVFEYVMHHRRV
;
A
#
# COMPACT_ATOMS: atom_id res chain seq x y z
N ALA A 1 7.56 46.20 0.36
CA ALA A 1 8.54 45.25 0.87
C ALA A 1 7.84 44.31 1.86
N MET A 2 7.32 43.19 1.40
CA MET A 2 6.83 42.11 2.28
C MET A 2 7.98 41.18 2.55
N ALA A 3 8.39 41.14 3.80
CA ALA A 3 9.44 40.24 4.27
C ALA A 3 8.92 38.77 4.19
N ALA A 4 9.69 37.95 3.50
CA ALA A 4 9.47 36.51 3.48
C ALA A 4 9.68 35.93 4.88
N SER A 5 8.64 35.34 5.47
CA SER A 5 8.77 34.58 6.71
C SER A 5 9.68 33.38 6.51
N PRO A 6 10.59 33.07 7.44
CA PRO A 6 11.45 31.90 7.32
C PRO A 6 10.63 30.62 7.56
N LEU A 7 10.38 29.87 6.52
CA LEU A 7 9.90 28.48 6.61
C LEU A 7 11.06 27.60 7.13
N LEU A 8 11.22 27.47 8.45
CA LEU A 8 12.19 26.61 9.11
C LEU A 8 11.67 26.31 10.53
N PRO A 9 11.57 25.12 10.96
CA PRO A 9 12.53 24.02 11.08
C PRO A 9 12.01 22.61 10.71
N VAL A 10 10.84 22.52 10.10
CA VAL A 10 10.21 21.21 9.80
C VAL A 10 11.02 20.43 8.74
N GLN A 11 11.56 21.11 7.74
CA GLN A 11 12.39 20.48 6.72
C GLN A 11 13.70 19.89 7.27
N SER A 12 14.33 20.51 8.26
CA SER A 12 15.58 20.01 8.83
C SER A 12 15.37 18.75 9.68
N ALA A 13 14.29 18.68 10.46
CA ALA A 13 13.95 17.52 11.27
C ALA A 13 13.52 16.32 10.40
N PHE A 14 12.76 16.58 9.34
CA PHE A 14 12.36 15.56 8.39
C PHE A 14 13.54 15.00 7.59
N SER A 15 14.43 15.86 7.09
CA SER A 15 15.68 15.43 6.43
C SER A 15 16.60 14.64 7.35
N GLN A 16 16.74 15.02 8.63
CA GLN A 16 17.53 14.28 9.60
C GLN A 16 16.92 12.92 9.93
N HIS A 17 15.59 12.82 9.99
CA HIS A 17 14.91 11.55 10.19
C HIS A 17 15.09 10.60 9.00
N LEU A 18 14.94 11.10 7.77
CA LEU A 18 15.23 10.34 6.54
C LEU A 18 16.69 9.86 6.50
N LEU A 19 17.64 10.72 6.84
CA LEU A 19 19.07 10.36 6.89
C LEU A 19 19.36 9.32 7.98
N SER A 20 18.65 9.34 9.11
CA SER A 20 18.80 8.35 10.18
C SER A 20 18.26 6.98 9.77
N VAL A 21 17.14 6.93 9.05
CA VAL A 21 16.54 5.69 8.55
C VAL A 21 17.41 5.07 7.45
N THR A 22 17.88 5.87 6.50
CA THR A 22 18.81 5.41 5.45
C THR A 22 20.13 4.92 6.02
N LYS A 23 20.65 5.57 7.06
CA LYS A 23 21.88 5.16 7.74
C LYS A 23 21.72 3.83 8.50
N LYS A 24 20.54 3.58 9.07
CA LYS A 24 20.23 2.32 9.79
C LYS A 24 20.07 1.13 8.85
N THR A 25 19.55 1.32 7.64
CA THR A 25 19.46 0.27 6.61
C THR A 25 20.81 0.02 5.94
N SER A 26 21.65 1.04 5.79
CA SER A 26 22.97 0.93 5.17
C SER A 26 23.98 0.09 6.01
N SER A 27 23.80 -0.02 7.33
CA SER A 27 24.68 -0.81 8.21
C SER A 27 24.21 -2.26 8.40
N ALA A 28 23.03 -2.65 7.93
CA ALA A 28 22.52 -3.99 8.10
C ALA A 28 23.03 -4.91 6.97
N ASN A 29 23.54 -6.10 7.35
CA ASN A 29 23.80 -7.14 6.36
C ASN A 29 22.45 -7.70 5.85
N LEU A 30 21.96 -7.14 4.73
CA LEU A 30 20.66 -7.49 4.14
C LEU A 30 20.60 -8.95 3.64
N PHE A 31 21.74 -9.60 3.46
CA PHE A 31 21.83 -10.99 3.02
C PHE A 31 21.99 -12.00 4.18
N ALA A 32 21.96 -11.51 5.43
CA ALA A 32 22.01 -12.40 6.58
C ALA A 32 20.89 -13.46 6.54
N PRO A 33 21.13 -14.71 6.98
CA PRO A 33 20.16 -15.81 6.89
C PRO A 33 18.78 -15.51 7.47
N ARG A 34 18.72 -14.66 8.51
CA ARG A 34 17.47 -14.19 9.12
C ARG A 34 16.52 -13.49 8.15
N TYR A 35 17.03 -12.96 7.02
CA TYR A 35 16.24 -12.25 6.00
C TYR A 35 15.88 -13.11 4.78
N TRP A 36 16.39 -14.32 4.66
CA TRP A 36 16.10 -15.20 3.53
C TRP A 36 14.60 -15.41 3.32
N PRO A 37 13.77 -15.65 4.37
CA PRO A 37 12.32 -15.75 4.17
C PRO A 37 11.71 -14.49 3.53
N THR A 38 12.21 -13.32 3.87
CA THR A 38 11.75 -12.03 3.29
C THR A 38 12.14 -11.96 1.81
N TRP A 39 13.36 -12.33 1.45
CA TRP A 39 13.80 -12.36 0.05
C TRP A 39 13.03 -13.38 -0.79
N ILE A 40 12.75 -14.56 -0.24
CA ILE A 40 11.90 -15.57 -0.89
C ILE A 40 10.49 -14.98 -1.12
N GLY A 41 9.92 -14.31 -0.12
CA GLY A 41 8.63 -13.63 -0.25
C GLY A 41 8.63 -12.59 -1.38
N PHE A 42 9.67 -11.77 -1.49
CA PHE A 42 9.79 -10.80 -2.59
C PHE A 42 9.99 -11.47 -3.95
N GLY A 43 10.73 -12.59 -4.01
CA GLY A 43 10.86 -13.40 -5.22
C GLY A 43 9.50 -13.92 -5.69
N VAL A 44 8.68 -14.43 -4.78
CA VAL A 44 7.30 -14.85 -5.08
C VAL A 44 6.45 -13.69 -5.55
N MET A 45 6.48 -12.53 -4.85
CA MET A 45 5.76 -11.33 -5.27
C MET A 45 6.18 -10.88 -6.68
N TRP A 46 7.47 -10.93 -6.98
CA TRP A 46 8.00 -10.60 -8.29
C TRP A 46 7.50 -11.51 -9.40
N ILE A 47 7.43 -12.83 -9.15
CA ILE A 47 6.86 -13.81 -10.09
C ILE A 47 5.37 -13.55 -10.29
N VAL A 48 4.63 -13.41 -9.20
CA VAL A 48 3.18 -13.16 -9.24
C VAL A 48 2.86 -11.91 -10.05
N ALA A 49 3.59 -10.80 -9.84
CA ALA A 49 3.38 -9.55 -10.57
C ALA A 49 3.56 -9.63 -12.10
N ARG A 50 4.05 -10.76 -12.62
CA ARG A 50 4.20 -11.03 -14.08
C ARG A 50 3.09 -11.86 -14.68
N LEU A 51 2.22 -12.42 -13.84
CA LEU A 51 1.10 -13.22 -14.31
C LEU A 51 0.01 -12.33 -14.96
N PRO A 52 -0.90 -12.90 -15.76
CA PRO A 52 -2.11 -12.21 -16.20
C PRO A 52 -2.96 -11.77 -14.99
N TYR A 53 -3.56 -10.57 -15.07
CA TYR A 53 -4.32 -9.99 -13.96
C TYR A 53 -5.44 -10.89 -13.42
N SER A 54 -6.12 -11.62 -14.29
CA SER A 54 -7.15 -12.58 -13.89
C SER A 54 -6.61 -13.69 -12.98
N LEU A 55 -5.41 -14.20 -13.27
CA LEU A 55 -4.75 -15.22 -12.46
C LEU A 55 -4.27 -14.65 -11.13
N GLU A 56 -3.74 -13.44 -11.14
CA GLU A 56 -3.37 -12.70 -9.92
C GLU A 56 -4.55 -12.56 -8.97
N MET A 57 -5.72 -12.15 -9.49
CA MET A 57 -6.94 -11.99 -8.68
C MET A 57 -7.48 -13.33 -8.17
N ALA A 58 -7.32 -14.41 -8.94
CA ALA A 58 -7.67 -15.75 -8.49
C ALA A 58 -6.76 -16.22 -7.34
N ILE A 59 -5.44 -16.01 -7.46
CA ILE A 59 -4.46 -16.29 -6.40
C ILE A 59 -4.77 -15.46 -5.15
N GLY A 60 -5.07 -14.17 -5.30
CA GLY A 60 -5.47 -13.30 -4.20
C GLY A 60 -6.72 -13.80 -3.50
N SER A 61 -7.73 -14.21 -4.25
CA SER A 61 -8.97 -14.77 -3.68
C SER A 61 -8.71 -16.07 -2.91
N LEU A 62 -7.85 -16.94 -3.44
CA LEU A 62 -7.43 -18.17 -2.75
C LEU A 62 -6.67 -17.85 -1.46
N LEU A 63 -5.74 -16.90 -1.51
CA LEU A 63 -5.02 -16.42 -0.32
C LEU A 63 -6.00 -15.92 0.74
N GLY A 64 -7.00 -15.13 0.35
CA GLY A 64 -8.05 -14.68 1.26
C GLY A 64 -8.83 -15.83 1.90
N LYS A 65 -9.20 -16.86 1.12
CA LYS A 65 -9.85 -18.07 1.65
C LYS A 65 -8.98 -18.79 2.67
N LEU A 66 -7.67 -18.92 2.42
CA LEU A 66 -6.72 -19.51 3.35
C LEU A 66 -6.59 -18.66 4.63
N MET A 67 -6.53 -17.33 4.52
CA MET A 67 -6.51 -16.44 5.68
C MET A 67 -7.77 -16.58 6.57
N ARG A 68 -8.92 -16.87 5.97
CA ARG A 68 -10.19 -17.11 6.68
C ARG A 68 -10.18 -18.39 7.52
N LEU A 69 -9.27 -19.34 7.30
CA LEU A 69 -9.10 -20.52 8.15
C LEU A 69 -8.64 -20.17 9.57
N SER A 70 -8.03 -19.02 9.76
CA SER A 70 -7.62 -18.52 11.08
C SER A 70 -8.86 -18.15 11.92
N ARG A 71 -9.12 -18.91 12.98
CA ARG A 71 -10.24 -18.67 13.92
C ARG A 71 -10.20 -17.26 14.50
N ARG A 72 -9.00 -16.78 14.88
CA ARG A 72 -8.82 -15.42 15.44
C ARG A 72 -9.20 -14.33 14.46
N ARG A 73 -8.73 -14.43 13.20
CA ARG A 73 -9.04 -13.41 12.17
C ARG A 73 -10.51 -13.40 11.82
N ARG A 74 -11.12 -14.58 11.71
CA ARG A 74 -12.55 -14.72 11.46
C ARG A 74 -13.39 -14.12 12.59
N PHE A 75 -13.03 -14.38 13.84
CA PHE A 75 -13.70 -13.79 14.99
C PHE A 75 -13.62 -12.26 14.99
N ILE A 76 -12.44 -11.68 14.79
CA ILE A 76 -12.26 -10.22 14.71
C ILE A 76 -13.08 -9.62 13.57
N CYS A 77 -13.07 -10.26 12.40
CA CYS A 77 -13.87 -9.82 11.25
C CYS A 77 -15.37 -9.86 11.56
N GLY A 78 -15.85 -10.94 12.20
CA GLY A 78 -17.24 -11.09 12.61
C GLY A 78 -17.70 -9.98 13.55
N VAL A 79 -16.93 -9.72 14.61
CA VAL A 79 -17.23 -8.63 15.57
C VAL A 79 -17.27 -7.27 14.87
N ASN A 80 -16.30 -6.98 13.99
CA ASN A 80 -16.28 -5.72 13.29
C ASN A 80 -17.49 -5.56 12.34
N LEU A 81 -17.91 -6.64 11.68
CA LEU A 81 -19.08 -6.61 10.81
C LEU A 81 -20.37 -6.48 11.60
N GLU A 82 -20.47 -7.09 12.76
CA GLU A 82 -21.62 -6.95 13.64
C GLU A 82 -21.79 -5.51 14.15
N LEU A 83 -20.68 -4.87 14.53
CA LEU A 83 -20.68 -3.47 14.96
C LEU A 83 -20.96 -2.48 13.82
N ALA A 84 -20.44 -2.76 12.61
CA ALA A 84 -20.58 -1.85 11.48
C ALA A 84 -21.91 -2.02 10.72
N PHE A 85 -22.52 -3.20 10.77
CA PHE A 85 -23.73 -3.58 10.05
C PHE A 85 -24.67 -4.37 10.95
N PRO A 86 -25.19 -3.75 12.03
CA PRO A 86 -26.08 -4.44 12.98
C PRO A 86 -27.40 -4.90 12.34
N GLU A 87 -27.83 -4.25 11.25
CA GLU A 87 -29.04 -4.55 10.51
C GLU A 87 -28.94 -5.85 9.67
N LEU A 88 -27.73 -6.33 9.38
CA LEU A 88 -27.55 -7.55 8.60
C LEU A 88 -27.78 -8.80 9.46
N SER A 89 -28.40 -9.82 8.90
CA SER A 89 -28.50 -11.14 9.51
C SER A 89 -27.12 -11.80 9.64
N GLU A 90 -27.01 -12.82 10.50
CA GLU A 90 -25.78 -13.59 10.68
C GLU A 90 -25.28 -14.19 9.35
N ASN A 91 -26.16 -14.73 8.54
CA ASN A 91 -25.82 -15.31 7.25
C ASN A 91 -25.28 -14.26 6.26
N GLU A 92 -25.87 -13.06 6.23
CA GLU A 92 -25.39 -11.95 5.39
C GLU A 92 -24.01 -11.47 5.86
N ARG A 93 -23.80 -11.34 7.17
CA ARG A 93 -22.49 -10.99 7.74
C ARG A 93 -21.43 -12.05 7.43
N GLU A 94 -21.76 -13.35 7.50
CA GLU A 94 -20.83 -14.42 7.16
C GLU A 94 -20.49 -14.43 5.65
N HIS A 95 -21.46 -14.12 4.78
CA HIS A 95 -21.21 -13.93 3.36
C HIS A 95 -20.32 -12.70 3.09
N LEU A 96 -20.58 -11.59 3.77
CA LEU A 96 -19.78 -10.38 3.69
C LEU A 96 -18.35 -10.60 4.21
N SER A 97 -18.21 -11.35 5.31
CA SER A 97 -16.89 -11.78 5.83
C SER A 97 -16.07 -12.51 4.75
N GLY A 98 -16.70 -13.42 3.99
CA GLY A 98 -16.05 -14.08 2.85
C GLY A 98 -15.52 -13.11 1.80
N LYS A 99 -16.30 -12.07 1.46
CA LYS A 99 -15.90 -11.02 0.52
C LYS A 99 -14.76 -10.18 1.07
N VAL A 100 -14.80 -9.82 2.36
CA VAL A 100 -13.72 -9.07 3.05
C VAL A 100 -12.41 -9.84 2.96
N PHE A 101 -12.39 -11.13 3.32
CA PHE A 101 -11.18 -11.94 3.22
C PHE A 101 -10.67 -12.06 1.78
N ALA A 102 -11.55 -12.26 0.81
CA ALA A 102 -11.16 -12.29 -0.61
C ALA A 102 -10.54 -10.96 -1.07
N SER A 103 -11.11 -9.83 -0.63
CA SER A 103 -10.58 -8.49 -0.92
C SER A 103 -9.20 -8.29 -0.29
N VAL A 104 -9.02 -8.65 0.97
CA VAL A 104 -7.71 -8.57 1.66
C VAL A 104 -6.66 -9.41 0.94
N GLY A 105 -7.02 -10.64 0.54
CA GLY A 105 -6.10 -11.50 -0.22
C GLY A 105 -5.68 -10.89 -1.57
N LYS A 106 -6.64 -10.28 -2.29
CA LYS A 106 -6.34 -9.54 -3.53
C LYS A 106 -5.44 -8.33 -3.27
N GLY A 107 -5.63 -7.60 -2.17
CA GLY A 107 -4.79 -6.46 -1.79
C GLY A 107 -3.32 -6.84 -1.58
N PHE A 108 -3.02 -8.04 -1.07
CA PHE A 108 -1.64 -8.53 -1.03
C PHE A 108 -1.03 -8.70 -2.43
N ILE A 109 -1.83 -9.16 -3.39
CA ILE A 109 -1.40 -9.29 -4.79
C ILE A 109 -1.24 -7.92 -5.44
N GLU A 110 -2.14 -6.98 -5.18
CA GLU A 110 -2.05 -5.59 -5.64
C GLU A 110 -0.81 -4.89 -5.07
N THR A 111 -0.40 -5.21 -3.84
CA THR A 111 0.88 -4.74 -3.28
C THR A 111 2.07 -5.31 -4.08
N ALA A 112 2.03 -6.59 -4.47
CA ALA A 112 3.05 -7.16 -5.34
C ALA A 112 3.11 -6.48 -6.70
N LEU A 113 1.96 -6.17 -7.30
CA LEU A 113 1.85 -5.38 -8.53
C LEU A 113 2.42 -3.97 -8.36
N THR A 114 2.09 -3.31 -7.26
CA THR A 114 2.59 -1.97 -6.96
C THR A 114 4.12 -1.93 -6.92
N TRP A 115 4.75 -2.93 -6.33
CA TRP A 115 6.20 -2.92 -6.14
C TRP A 115 6.99 -3.52 -7.32
N PHE A 116 6.43 -4.45 -8.05
CA PHE A 116 7.13 -5.23 -9.07
C PHE A 116 6.47 -5.22 -10.45
N GLY A 117 5.25 -4.72 -10.58
CA GLY A 117 4.57 -4.57 -11.87
C GLY A 117 5.17 -3.44 -12.71
N SER A 118 4.92 -3.45 -14.01
CA SER A 118 5.27 -2.36 -14.91
C SER A 118 4.22 -1.24 -14.85
N ASP A 119 4.65 0.00 -15.12
CA ASP A 119 3.75 1.17 -15.18
C ASP A 119 2.65 0.97 -16.23
N ARG A 120 3.01 0.38 -17.39
CA ARG A 120 2.04 0.04 -18.42
C ARG A 120 0.93 -0.88 -17.89
N LYS A 121 1.28 -1.88 -17.08
CA LYS A 121 0.30 -2.79 -16.49
C LYS A 121 -0.56 -2.06 -15.46
N ILE A 122 0.04 -1.24 -14.59
CA ILE A 122 -0.71 -0.44 -13.61
C ILE A 122 -1.71 0.48 -14.30
N CYS A 123 -1.28 1.21 -15.34
CA CYS A 123 -2.15 2.09 -16.10
C CYS A 123 -3.27 1.35 -16.83
N SER A 124 -3.06 0.08 -17.23
CA SER A 124 -4.10 -0.71 -17.91
C SER A 124 -5.17 -1.27 -16.99
N ILE A 125 -4.90 -1.39 -15.69
CA ILE A 125 -5.83 -1.99 -14.70
C ILE A 125 -6.43 -0.98 -13.72
N VAL A 126 -5.85 0.22 -13.61
CA VAL A 126 -6.31 1.27 -12.68
C VAL A 126 -6.65 2.54 -13.46
N GLU A 127 -7.93 2.86 -13.49
CA GLU A 127 -8.46 4.11 -14.05
C GLU A 127 -8.56 5.17 -12.93
N ILE A 128 -8.18 6.42 -13.22
CA ILE A 128 -8.41 7.56 -12.33
C ILE A 128 -9.60 8.36 -12.87
N LYS A 129 -10.65 8.50 -12.07
CA LYS A 129 -11.79 9.39 -12.37
C LYS A 129 -11.65 10.66 -11.53
N GLY A 130 -11.97 11.82 -12.11
CA GLY A 130 -11.89 13.11 -11.44
C GLY A 130 -10.47 13.71 -11.41
N LEU A 131 -9.55 13.23 -12.27
CA LEU A 131 -8.19 13.78 -12.37
C LEU A 131 -8.19 15.26 -12.75
N GLU A 132 -9.22 15.73 -13.43
CA GLU A 132 -9.44 17.15 -13.77
C GLU A 132 -9.53 18.04 -12.54
N HIS A 133 -10.09 17.57 -11.43
CA HIS A 133 -10.15 18.32 -10.18
C HIS A 133 -8.75 18.53 -9.58
N LEU A 134 -7.91 17.50 -9.61
CA LEU A 134 -6.53 17.60 -9.17
C LEU A 134 -5.73 18.55 -10.06
N ARG A 135 -5.92 18.47 -11.39
CA ARG A 135 -5.28 19.38 -12.35
C ARG A 135 -5.68 20.83 -12.11
N ALA A 136 -6.97 21.10 -11.90
CA ALA A 136 -7.46 22.43 -11.58
C ALA A 136 -6.88 22.97 -10.27
N ALA A 137 -6.83 22.16 -9.23
CA ALA A 137 -6.21 22.55 -7.96
C ALA A 137 -4.70 22.83 -8.13
N HIS A 138 -3.98 21.97 -8.86
CA HIS A 138 -2.54 22.15 -9.12
C HIS A 138 -2.26 23.45 -9.90
N ALA A 139 -3.13 23.82 -10.83
CA ALA A 139 -2.99 25.04 -11.64
C ALA A 139 -3.07 26.33 -10.81
N THR A 140 -3.60 26.29 -9.57
CA THR A 140 -3.63 27.45 -8.67
C THR A 140 -2.27 27.78 -8.07
N GLY A 141 -1.27 26.88 -8.18
CA GLY A 141 0.05 27.04 -7.57
C GLY A 141 0.07 26.90 -6.04
N GLN A 142 -1.05 26.52 -5.43
CA GLN A 142 -1.14 26.27 -3.99
C GLN A 142 -0.78 24.81 -3.64
N GLY A 143 -0.31 24.59 -2.41
CA GLY A 143 -0.08 23.23 -1.90
C GLY A 143 -1.40 22.45 -1.82
N ILE A 144 -1.36 21.17 -2.20
CA ILE A 144 -2.52 20.27 -2.19
C ILE A 144 -2.32 19.21 -1.13
N MET A 145 -3.33 19.01 -0.28
CA MET A 145 -3.38 17.90 0.65
C MET A 145 -4.34 16.83 0.10
N LEU A 146 -3.80 15.64 -0.20
CA LEU A 146 -4.59 14.51 -0.64
C LEU A 146 -5.07 13.71 0.58
N LEU A 147 -6.38 13.65 0.79
CA LEU A 147 -6.99 12.83 1.84
C LEU A 147 -7.53 11.55 1.22
N GLY A 148 -6.90 10.43 1.55
CA GLY A 148 -7.31 9.09 1.10
C GLY A 148 -7.84 8.25 2.26
N SER A 149 -8.95 7.53 2.04
CA SER A 149 -9.42 6.52 2.98
C SER A 149 -8.53 5.28 2.93
N HIS A 150 -8.37 4.59 4.05
CA HIS A 150 -7.52 3.40 4.16
C HIS A 150 -8.24 2.17 3.63
N PHE A 151 -8.47 2.13 2.31
CA PHE A 151 -8.98 0.96 1.60
C PHE A 151 -7.88 -0.05 1.27
N VAL A 152 -8.27 -1.30 1.03
CA VAL A 152 -7.34 -2.38 0.66
C VAL A 152 -6.43 -2.01 -0.52
N PRO A 153 -6.91 -1.41 -1.64
CA PRO A 153 -6.09 -1.10 -2.80
C PRO A 153 -5.31 0.22 -2.71
N ILE A 154 -5.13 0.81 -1.52
CA ILE A 154 -4.49 2.12 -1.35
C ILE A 154 -3.08 2.19 -1.98
N GLU A 155 -2.32 1.10 -1.93
CA GLU A 155 -0.96 1.04 -2.47
C GLU A 155 -0.93 1.17 -4.00
N ILE A 156 -1.79 0.42 -4.69
CA ILE A 156 -1.85 0.47 -6.16
C ILE A 156 -2.47 1.77 -6.67
N CYS A 157 -3.45 2.31 -5.92
CA CYS A 157 -4.03 3.62 -6.21
C CYS A 157 -2.99 4.74 -6.05
N GLY A 158 -2.21 4.69 -4.96
CA GLY A 158 -1.12 5.64 -4.72
C GLY A 158 -0.08 5.61 -5.83
N ARG A 159 0.37 4.40 -6.25
CA ARG A 159 1.30 4.31 -7.38
C ARG A 159 0.70 4.84 -8.68
N ARG A 160 -0.55 4.49 -8.99
CA ARG A 160 -1.21 4.97 -10.21
C ARG A 160 -1.31 6.51 -10.23
N LEU A 161 -1.64 7.11 -9.08
CA LEU A 161 -1.70 8.56 -8.95
C LEU A 161 -0.29 9.19 -9.07
N GLY A 162 0.72 8.58 -8.45
CA GLY A 162 2.11 9.05 -8.52
C GLY A 162 2.71 9.05 -9.93
N LEU A 163 2.19 8.22 -10.85
CA LEU A 163 2.57 8.27 -12.26
C LEU A 163 2.02 9.51 -13.00
N GLU A 164 0.97 10.15 -12.48
CA GLU A 164 0.42 11.40 -13.02
C GLU A 164 1.00 12.64 -12.30
N TYR A 165 1.06 12.56 -10.96
CA TYR A 165 1.51 13.63 -10.09
C TYR A 165 2.36 13.07 -8.95
N PRO A 166 3.65 13.41 -8.88
CA PRO A 166 4.47 13.06 -7.74
C PRO A 166 3.90 13.71 -6.47
N PHE A 167 3.84 12.94 -5.39
CA PHE A 167 3.38 13.42 -4.09
C PHE A 167 4.15 12.74 -2.94
N ASP A 168 4.27 13.43 -1.84
CA ASP A 168 4.89 12.89 -0.64
C ASP A 168 3.85 12.18 0.24
N THR A 169 4.24 11.09 0.86
CA THR A 169 3.43 10.38 1.84
C THR A 169 4.20 10.06 3.10
N THR A 170 3.52 10.09 4.23
CA THR A 170 4.09 9.66 5.50
C THR A 170 3.85 8.18 5.72
N TYR A 171 4.84 7.47 6.25
CA TYR A 171 4.71 6.07 6.62
C TYR A 171 5.49 5.75 7.89
N LYS A 172 5.15 4.65 8.55
CA LYS A 172 5.88 4.15 9.70
C LYS A 172 6.95 3.15 9.25
N PRO A 173 8.23 3.39 9.52
CA PRO A 173 9.31 2.46 9.19
C PRO A 173 9.08 1.07 9.79
N THR A 174 9.47 0.03 9.05
CA THR A 174 9.36 -1.35 9.52
C THR A 174 10.60 -1.80 10.30
N HIS A 175 10.46 -2.84 11.13
CA HIS A 175 11.60 -3.42 11.84
C HIS A 175 12.45 -4.36 10.96
N ASN A 176 11.93 -4.80 9.82
CA ASN A 176 12.65 -5.66 8.88
C ASN A 176 13.44 -4.80 7.89
N ALA A 177 14.76 -4.80 8.02
CA ALA A 177 15.63 -3.96 7.20
C ALA A 177 15.53 -4.24 5.70
N VAL A 178 15.31 -5.50 5.29
CA VAL A 178 15.14 -5.86 3.88
C VAL A 178 13.79 -5.35 3.35
N PHE A 179 12.74 -5.48 4.14
CA PHE A 179 11.43 -4.96 3.77
C PHE A 179 11.47 -3.43 3.60
N GLU A 180 12.11 -2.74 4.55
CA GLU A 180 12.31 -1.29 4.50
C GLU A 180 13.11 -0.87 3.27
N TYR A 181 14.19 -1.58 2.99
CA TYR A 181 15.03 -1.34 1.82
C TYR A 181 14.22 -1.47 0.51
N VAL A 182 13.50 -2.58 0.32
CA VAL A 182 12.72 -2.82 -0.90
C VAL A 182 11.57 -1.81 -1.02
N MET A 183 10.84 -1.55 0.06
CA MET A 183 9.75 -0.59 0.08
C MET A 183 10.22 0.81 -0.34
N HIS A 184 11.33 1.28 0.23
CA HIS A 184 11.88 2.59 -0.08
C HIS A 184 12.29 2.71 -1.55
N HIS A 185 12.91 1.66 -2.14
CA HIS A 185 13.36 1.67 -3.53
C HIS A 185 12.26 1.39 -4.55
N ARG A 186 11.08 0.99 -4.12
CA ARG A 186 9.95 0.64 -5.01
C ARG A 186 8.77 1.60 -4.95
N ARG A 187 8.73 2.45 -3.93
CA ARG A 187 7.72 3.50 -3.79
C ARG A 187 8.17 4.87 -4.33
N VAL A 188 9.47 5.03 -4.60
CA VAL A 188 10.06 6.27 -5.15
C VAL A 188 10.11 6.19 -6.66
#